data_c5a68b5d7ffc92684a17a73865226c94
#
_entry.id   c5a68b5d7ffc92684a17a73865226c94
#
_cell.length_a   1.000
_cell.length_b   1.000
_cell.length_c   1.000
_cell.angle_alpha   90.00
_cell.angle_beta   90.00
_cell.angle_gamma   90.00
#
_symmetry.space_group_name_H-M   'P 1'
#
loop_
_entity.id
_entity.type
_entity.pdbx_description
1 polymer ?
#
loop_
_entity_poly.entity_id
_entity_poly.type
_entity_poly.pdbx_seq_one_letter_code
_entity_poly.pdbx_strand_id
1 'polypeptide(L)'
;MSAKRLAIIGAGSSGLVTLKHALDGLPGWDITCFEKSSRTIGVWGNPYPGFVSTSTKYTTQFSCFRKWDTVTDPAQRPEKGDFFRDDEYGRYLEEFVRRFDLAPHIRLNTAITRIVKDTGGWRLLLADGSGETFDRLIICTGLTAKAKTLDTEIRCLRSFDDPVENQTVVVFGGGESAADVAHRLARPSLGNTVYLSLKNGIRVSPRYHPIRGVPSDFLRNRLLLSIRQDIRNAVGQKFVEARIRHQERFEKFFGSAPPASLPSSAMGKRKHWDSKLTARAKDELFNTFHTKSDDFLDDVAEDRIRIIGPPVDETYRNYADFDGTSTLDLDPDALCPMIGYSPSFDALFDGTIHVLDFHLGCLHTVHDDLFLIGHARPVIGNIPTISEMQARFVVSVIAGKTPRPPDIAALHAAERRRMETDFPRLNTTSIHPVEMFPYCDHLARMMDTFPSLRKTGSLKRWLKIQLAPASTAHYLDNDFSPAETDALKIHSPALIVFLLVIVKTLEPLFGKPKRQAPANHRL
;
A
#
# COMPACT_ATOMS: atom_id res chain seq x y z
N MET A 1 18.47 -27.87 -27.05
CA MET A 1 18.66 -26.53 -26.46
C MET A 1 18.46 -26.66 -24.96
N SER A 2 19.32 -26.10 -24.12
CA SER A 2 19.09 -26.07 -22.69
C SER A 2 17.81 -25.27 -22.37
N ALA A 3 17.09 -25.68 -21.32
CA ALA A 3 15.91 -24.92 -20.86
C ALA A 3 16.33 -23.48 -20.52
N LYS A 4 15.50 -22.52 -20.86
CA LYS A 4 15.70 -21.12 -20.43
C LYS A 4 15.54 -21.01 -18.92
N ARG A 5 16.38 -20.21 -18.28
CA ARG A 5 16.44 -20.07 -16.83
C ARG A 5 15.88 -18.70 -16.39
N LEU A 6 14.95 -18.73 -15.44
CA LEU A 6 14.37 -17.53 -14.81
C LEU A 6 14.68 -17.51 -13.31
N ALA A 7 15.29 -16.42 -12.83
CA ALA A 7 15.41 -16.18 -11.39
C ALA A 7 14.36 -15.19 -10.91
N ILE A 8 13.77 -15.47 -9.74
CA ILE A 8 12.90 -14.56 -8.98
C ILE A 8 13.58 -14.29 -7.64
N ILE A 9 13.78 -13.02 -7.27
CA ILE A 9 14.50 -12.66 -6.05
C ILE A 9 13.53 -12.13 -5.00
N GLY A 10 13.34 -12.91 -3.92
CA GLY A 10 12.42 -12.66 -2.82
C GLY A 10 11.15 -13.49 -2.91
N ALA A 11 10.82 -14.25 -1.86
CA ALA A 11 9.63 -15.10 -1.74
C ALA A 11 8.60 -14.52 -0.75
N GLY A 12 8.44 -13.20 -0.70
CA GLY A 12 7.31 -12.54 -0.08
C GLY A 12 6.05 -12.61 -0.97
N SER A 13 4.98 -11.91 -0.63
CA SER A 13 3.71 -11.96 -1.38
C SER A 13 3.88 -11.69 -2.88
N SER A 14 4.72 -10.73 -3.26
CA SER A 14 5.00 -10.41 -4.67
C SER A 14 5.75 -11.53 -5.39
N GLY A 15 6.77 -12.11 -4.76
CA GLY A 15 7.54 -13.20 -5.36
C GLY A 15 6.75 -14.49 -5.48
N LEU A 16 5.95 -14.82 -4.47
CA LEU A 16 5.12 -16.05 -4.49
C LEU A 16 4.06 -16.02 -5.60
N VAL A 17 3.34 -14.90 -5.75
CA VAL A 17 2.37 -14.78 -6.84
C VAL A 17 3.04 -14.73 -8.21
N THR A 18 4.24 -14.14 -8.29
CA THR A 18 5.05 -14.15 -9.51
C THR A 18 5.49 -15.58 -9.87
N LEU A 19 5.98 -16.35 -8.89
CA LEU A 19 6.39 -17.73 -9.09
C LEU A 19 5.23 -18.59 -9.62
N LYS A 20 4.04 -18.49 -8.98
CA LYS A 20 2.83 -19.20 -9.44
C LYS A 20 2.51 -18.88 -10.90
N HIS A 21 2.44 -17.60 -11.26
CA HIS A 21 2.11 -17.21 -12.63
C HIS A 21 3.23 -17.54 -13.62
N ALA A 22 4.49 -17.52 -13.21
CA ALA A 22 5.62 -17.92 -14.05
C ALA A 22 5.59 -19.43 -14.36
N LEU A 23 5.31 -20.28 -13.37
CA LEU A 23 5.16 -21.72 -13.57
C LEU A 23 4.01 -22.06 -14.55
N ASP A 24 2.89 -21.36 -14.44
CA ASP A 24 1.76 -21.56 -15.34
C ASP A 24 2.00 -21.02 -16.76
N GLY A 25 2.66 -19.86 -16.85
CA GLY A 25 2.78 -19.09 -18.10
C GLY A 25 4.01 -19.41 -18.94
N LEU A 26 5.03 -20.06 -18.36
CA LEU A 26 6.32 -20.34 -18.98
C LEU A 26 6.67 -21.84 -18.94
N PRO A 27 5.89 -22.70 -19.60
CA PRO A 27 6.15 -24.14 -19.59
C PRO A 27 7.53 -24.44 -20.18
N GLY A 28 8.26 -25.35 -19.53
CA GLY A 28 9.60 -25.78 -19.97
C GLY A 28 10.75 -24.83 -19.58
N TRP A 29 10.48 -23.76 -18.81
CA TRP A 29 11.53 -22.96 -18.21
C TRP A 29 12.00 -23.57 -16.88
N ASP A 30 13.29 -23.42 -16.57
CA ASP A 30 13.87 -23.68 -15.26
C ASP A 30 13.69 -22.41 -14.40
N ILE A 31 12.77 -22.47 -13.43
CA ILE A 31 12.37 -21.31 -12.62
C ILE A 31 12.80 -21.53 -11.18
N THR A 32 13.63 -20.62 -10.66
CA THR A 32 14.10 -20.64 -9.27
C THR A 32 13.76 -19.33 -8.57
N CYS A 33 13.12 -19.42 -7.41
CA CYS A 33 12.87 -18.30 -6.51
C CYS A 33 13.85 -18.35 -5.33
N PHE A 34 14.59 -17.25 -5.10
CA PHE A 34 15.58 -17.13 -4.02
C PHE A 34 15.00 -16.32 -2.86
N GLU A 35 15.09 -16.88 -1.65
CA GLU A 35 14.67 -16.21 -0.42
C GLU A 35 15.79 -16.25 0.63
N LYS A 36 16.12 -15.08 1.18
CA LYS A 36 17.20 -14.96 2.18
C LYS A 36 16.83 -15.52 3.55
N SER A 37 15.54 -15.52 3.89
CA SER A 37 15.02 -16.02 5.18
C SER A 37 14.68 -17.51 5.12
N SER A 38 14.38 -18.06 6.29
CA SER A 38 13.93 -19.46 6.44
C SER A 38 12.44 -19.65 6.14
N ARG A 39 11.68 -18.59 5.82
CA ARG A 39 10.23 -18.61 5.58
C ARG A 39 9.85 -17.81 4.32
N THR A 40 8.81 -18.24 3.65
CA THR A 40 8.29 -17.67 2.38
C THR A 40 7.21 -16.61 2.58
N ILE A 41 7.33 -15.72 3.55
CA ILE A 41 6.28 -14.77 3.90
C ILE A 41 6.75 -13.31 3.92
N GLY A 42 8.03 -13.07 3.64
CA GLY A 42 8.60 -11.71 3.59
C GLY A 42 8.32 -10.92 4.88
N VAL A 43 7.95 -9.67 4.76
CA VAL A 43 7.66 -8.76 5.88
C VAL A 43 6.54 -9.26 6.82
N TRP A 44 5.68 -10.14 6.36
CA TRP A 44 4.55 -10.69 7.13
C TRP A 44 4.95 -11.80 8.11
N GLY A 45 6.23 -12.15 8.15
CA GLY A 45 6.78 -13.17 9.06
C GLY A 45 6.97 -12.71 10.49
N ASN A 46 6.95 -11.42 10.73
CA ASN A 46 7.17 -10.85 12.07
C ASN A 46 6.32 -9.59 12.28
N PRO A 47 4.97 -9.72 12.34
CA PRO A 47 4.11 -8.61 12.71
C PRO A 47 4.34 -8.23 14.18
N TYR A 48 4.23 -6.95 14.50
CA TYR A 48 4.23 -6.52 15.89
C TYR A 48 2.97 -6.98 16.64
N PRO A 49 3.00 -7.19 17.95
CA PRO A 49 1.85 -7.64 18.73
C PRO A 49 0.64 -6.71 18.60
N GLY A 50 -0.52 -7.27 18.27
CA GLY A 50 -1.76 -6.52 18.05
C GLY A 50 -1.84 -5.85 16.68
N PHE A 51 -1.00 -6.25 15.72
CA PHE A 51 -1.08 -5.80 14.35
C PHE A 51 -2.47 -6.04 13.74
N VAL A 52 -3.00 -5.02 13.06
CA VAL A 52 -4.20 -5.11 12.23
C VAL A 52 -3.91 -4.46 10.89
N SER A 53 -4.10 -5.20 9.79
CA SER A 53 -3.83 -4.68 8.45
C SER A 53 -4.65 -3.43 8.12
N THR A 54 -4.19 -2.65 7.17
CA THR A 54 -4.87 -1.45 6.68
C THR A 54 -5.74 -1.72 5.46
N SER A 55 -5.53 -2.85 4.80
CA SER A 55 -6.38 -3.37 3.72
C SER A 55 -7.10 -4.63 4.17
N THR A 56 -8.32 -4.83 3.66
CA THR A 56 -9.15 -5.97 4.01
C THR A 56 -8.61 -7.28 3.45
N LYS A 57 -8.97 -8.39 4.08
CA LYS A 57 -8.71 -9.76 3.60
C LYS A 57 -9.21 -9.94 2.16
N TYR A 58 -10.44 -9.44 1.89
CA TYR A 58 -11.05 -9.53 0.57
C TYR A 58 -10.22 -8.83 -0.53
N THR A 59 -9.76 -7.61 -0.29
CA THR A 59 -9.03 -6.84 -1.31
C THR A 59 -7.57 -7.24 -1.44
N THR A 60 -7.01 -7.99 -0.49
CA THR A 60 -5.59 -8.33 -0.41
C THR A 60 -5.29 -9.75 -0.88
N GLN A 61 -6.27 -10.68 -0.82
CA GLN A 61 -6.12 -12.05 -1.31
C GLN A 61 -5.90 -12.09 -2.83
N PHE A 62 -5.17 -13.08 -3.30
CA PHE A 62 -4.97 -13.32 -4.73
C PHE A 62 -6.24 -13.87 -5.40
N SER A 63 -6.44 -13.55 -6.67
CA SER A 63 -7.62 -14.00 -7.42
C SER A 63 -7.67 -15.52 -7.55
N CYS A 64 -6.52 -16.16 -7.68
CA CYS A 64 -6.40 -17.60 -7.82
C CYS A 64 -6.44 -18.37 -6.48
N PHE A 65 -6.45 -17.68 -5.34
CA PHE A 65 -6.51 -18.30 -4.01
C PHE A 65 -7.39 -17.50 -3.06
N ARG A 66 -8.70 -17.61 -3.25
CA ARG A 66 -9.70 -16.90 -2.46
C ARG A 66 -10.16 -17.70 -1.26
N LYS A 67 -10.19 -17.04 -0.11
CA LYS A 67 -10.66 -17.59 1.18
C LYS A 67 -11.73 -16.73 1.84
N TRP A 68 -11.86 -15.46 1.43
CA TRP A 68 -12.74 -14.51 2.09
C TRP A 68 -13.64 -13.79 1.10
N ASP A 69 -14.91 -13.68 1.49
CA ASP A 69 -15.92 -12.88 0.81
C ASP A 69 -16.19 -11.58 1.56
N THR A 70 -16.87 -10.65 0.89
CA THR A 70 -17.31 -9.43 1.56
C THR A 70 -18.50 -9.71 2.46
N VAL A 71 -18.43 -9.28 3.71
CA VAL A 71 -19.56 -9.35 4.66
C VAL A 71 -20.35 -8.04 4.58
N THR A 72 -21.66 -8.13 4.32
CA THR A 72 -22.53 -6.97 4.15
C THR A 72 -23.18 -6.51 5.45
N ASP A 73 -23.43 -7.43 6.37
CA ASP A 73 -24.08 -7.15 7.66
C ASP A 73 -23.02 -6.91 8.75
N PRO A 74 -22.90 -5.67 9.29
CA PRO A 74 -21.96 -5.37 10.36
C PRO A 74 -22.15 -6.25 11.62
N ALA A 75 -23.39 -6.65 11.92
CA ALA A 75 -23.68 -7.46 13.10
C ALA A 75 -23.13 -8.89 13.00
N GLN A 76 -22.87 -9.39 11.79
CA GLN A 76 -22.30 -10.71 11.55
C GLN A 76 -20.77 -10.72 11.50
N ARG A 77 -20.11 -9.57 11.69
CA ARG A 77 -18.67 -9.46 11.65
C ARG A 77 -18.07 -9.56 13.05
N PRO A 78 -17.03 -10.39 13.25
CA PRO A 78 -16.17 -10.23 14.42
C PRO A 78 -15.55 -8.82 14.42
N GLU A 79 -15.24 -8.30 15.58
CA GLU A 79 -14.53 -7.02 15.71
C GLU A 79 -13.26 -7.02 14.85
N LYS A 80 -13.12 -6.05 13.94
CA LYS A 80 -12.03 -5.95 12.94
C LYS A 80 -11.79 -7.24 12.12
N GLY A 81 -12.78 -8.14 12.01
CA GLY A 81 -12.66 -9.45 11.36
C GLY A 81 -12.46 -9.40 9.84
N ASP A 82 -12.79 -8.27 9.18
CA ASP A 82 -12.51 -8.03 7.77
C ASP A 82 -11.00 -7.82 7.48
N PHE A 83 -10.18 -7.57 8.49
CA PHE A 83 -8.75 -7.25 8.37
C PHE A 83 -7.90 -8.41 8.87
N PHE A 84 -6.67 -8.52 8.33
CA PHE A 84 -5.70 -9.47 8.87
C PHE A 84 -5.22 -9.02 10.23
N ARG A 85 -5.08 -9.98 11.13
CA ARG A 85 -4.53 -9.79 12.47
C ARG A 85 -3.27 -10.65 12.64
N ASP A 86 -2.34 -10.16 13.41
CA ASP A 86 -1.11 -10.86 13.75
C ASP A 86 -0.47 -11.51 12.51
N ASP A 87 -0.27 -12.81 12.49
CA ASP A 87 0.37 -13.56 11.41
C ASP A 87 -0.61 -14.17 10.37
N GLU A 88 -1.90 -13.80 10.39
CA GLU A 88 -2.91 -14.39 9.49
C GLU A 88 -2.53 -14.30 8.01
N TYR A 89 -1.94 -13.17 7.57
CA TYR A 89 -1.53 -13.06 6.18
C TYR A 89 -0.29 -13.89 5.87
N GLY A 90 0.63 -14.04 6.82
CA GLY A 90 1.76 -14.95 6.70
C GLY A 90 1.29 -16.39 6.51
N ARG A 91 0.34 -16.86 7.33
CA ARG A 91 -0.29 -18.19 7.19
C ARG A 91 -1.00 -18.37 5.86
N TYR A 92 -1.70 -17.35 5.38
CA TYR A 92 -2.31 -17.36 4.04
C TYR A 92 -1.27 -17.58 2.94
N LEU A 93 -0.11 -16.93 3.02
CA LEU A 93 0.98 -17.11 2.06
C LEU A 93 1.60 -18.51 2.15
N GLU A 94 1.78 -19.07 3.34
CA GLU A 94 2.26 -20.45 3.52
C GLU A 94 1.27 -21.48 2.95
N GLU A 95 -0.03 -21.25 3.13
CA GLU A 95 -1.06 -22.07 2.51
C GLU A 95 -1.06 -21.94 0.97
N PHE A 96 -0.81 -20.74 0.46
CA PHE A 96 -0.63 -20.50 -0.97
C PHE A 96 0.53 -21.33 -1.54
N VAL A 97 1.67 -21.35 -0.85
CA VAL A 97 2.83 -22.19 -1.25
C VAL A 97 2.44 -23.67 -1.32
N ARG A 98 1.73 -24.18 -0.29
CA ARG A 98 1.27 -25.58 -0.26
C ARG A 98 0.23 -25.87 -1.35
N ARG A 99 -0.71 -24.97 -1.56
CA ARG A 99 -1.83 -25.15 -2.52
C ARG A 99 -1.35 -25.29 -3.96
N PHE A 100 -0.29 -24.58 -4.32
CA PHE A 100 0.24 -24.55 -5.68
C PHE A 100 1.57 -25.30 -5.83
N ASP A 101 1.98 -26.07 -4.82
CA ASP A 101 3.22 -26.85 -4.79
C ASP A 101 4.45 -26.02 -5.22
N LEU A 102 4.59 -24.83 -4.64
CA LEU A 102 5.67 -23.91 -5.01
C LEU A 102 7.01 -24.24 -4.35
N ALA A 103 7.00 -25.00 -3.25
CA ALA A 103 8.19 -25.26 -2.43
C ALA A 103 9.39 -25.83 -3.21
N PRO A 104 9.21 -26.76 -4.19
CA PRO A 104 10.33 -27.29 -4.97
C PRO A 104 11.09 -26.23 -5.79
N HIS A 105 10.46 -25.09 -6.06
CA HIS A 105 11.03 -24.00 -6.84
C HIS A 105 11.60 -22.86 -5.97
N ILE A 106 11.58 -23.01 -4.62
CA ILE A 106 12.02 -21.97 -3.69
C ILE A 106 13.28 -22.44 -2.96
N ARG A 107 14.32 -21.63 -3.02
CA ARG A 107 15.56 -21.81 -2.26
C ARG A 107 15.58 -20.85 -1.09
N LEU A 108 15.26 -21.36 0.10
CA LEU A 108 15.31 -20.63 1.37
C LEU A 108 16.76 -20.47 1.86
N ASN A 109 16.97 -19.57 2.83
CA ASN A 109 18.28 -19.26 3.42
C ASN A 109 19.35 -18.94 2.36
N THR A 110 18.92 -18.40 1.20
CA THR A 110 19.78 -18.12 0.05
C THR A 110 19.73 -16.65 -0.28
N ALA A 111 20.61 -15.87 0.34
CA ALA A 111 20.71 -14.43 0.11
C ALA A 111 21.52 -14.15 -1.16
N ILE A 112 20.95 -13.35 -2.06
CA ILE A 112 21.68 -12.77 -3.20
C ILE A 112 22.31 -11.46 -2.70
N THR A 113 23.62 -11.34 -2.86
CA THR A 113 24.41 -10.19 -2.40
C THR A 113 24.69 -9.20 -3.50
N ARG A 114 24.82 -9.68 -4.75
CA ARG A 114 25.13 -8.85 -5.91
C ARG A 114 24.58 -9.48 -7.19
N ILE A 115 24.22 -8.64 -8.15
CA ILE A 115 23.73 -9.05 -9.47
C ILE A 115 24.52 -8.29 -10.53
N VAL A 116 25.06 -9.04 -11.49
CA VAL A 116 25.89 -8.50 -12.56
C VAL A 116 25.36 -8.98 -13.90
N LYS A 117 25.26 -8.08 -14.88
CA LYS A 117 24.98 -8.46 -16.27
C LYS A 117 26.29 -8.82 -16.96
N ASP A 118 26.33 -10.01 -17.55
CA ASP A 118 27.45 -10.45 -18.39
C ASP A 118 26.97 -10.93 -19.78
N THR A 119 27.84 -11.45 -20.60
CA THR A 119 27.53 -11.95 -21.94
C THR A 119 26.63 -13.18 -21.94
N GLY A 120 26.57 -13.93 -20.84
CA GLY A 120 25.76 -15.14 -20.67
C GLY A 120 24.38 -14.89 -20.05
N GLY A 121 24.10 -13.69 -19.58
CA GLY A 121 22.85 -13.36 -18.89
C GLY A 121 23.05 -12.59 -17.59
N TRP A 122 22.23 -12.85 -16.59
CA TRP A 122 22.29 -12.25 -15.25
C TRP A 122 22.99 -13.20 -14.28
N ARG A 123 24.19 -12.84 -13.84
CA ARG A 123 24.94 -13.60 -12.83
C ARG A 123 24.55 -13.12 -11.43
N LEU A 124 24.00 -14.03 -10.65
CA LEU A 124 23.66 -13.81 -9.24
C LEU A 124 24.82 -14.31 -8.37
N LEU A 125 25.31 -13.45 -7.48
CA LEU A 125 26.32 -13.82 -6.49
C LEU A 125 25.62 -14.07 -5.15
N LEU A 126 25.84 -15.26 -4.59
CA LEU A 126 25.24 -15.70 -3.34
C LEU A 126 26.12 -15.32 -2.14
N ALA A 127 25.56 -15.33 -0.95
CA ALA A 127 26.30 -15.00 0.28
C ALA A 127 27.43 -15.99 0.61
N ASP A 128 27.37 -17.22 0.10
CA ASP A 128 28.43 -18.24 0.24
C ASP A 128 29.58 -18.07 -0.77
N GLY A 129 29.53 -17.04 -1.62
CA GLY A 129 30.52 -16.77 -2.65
C GLY A 129 30.29 -17.51 -3.98
N SER A 130 29.33 -18.42 -4.05
CA SER A 130 28.97 -19.07 -5.31
C SER A 130 28.20 -18.13 -6.24
N GLY A 131 28.08 -18.51 -7.51
CA GLY A 131 27.34 -17.71 -8.49
C GLY A 131 26.63 -18.57 -9.53
N GLU A 132 25.45 -18.14 -9.93
CA GLU A 132 24.63 -18.78 -10.96
C GLU A 132 24.17 -17.76 -12.00
N THR A 133 24.00 -18.21 -13.25
CA THR A 133 23.57 -17.35 -14.37
C THR A 133 22.19 -17.73 -14.86
N PHE A 134 21.38 -16.71 -15.16
CA PHE A 134 19.99 -16.83 -15.60
C PHE A 134 19.74 -15.96 -16.84
N ASP A 135 18.85 -16.44 -17.74
CA ASP A 135 18.49 -15.71 -18.96
C ASP A 135 17.60 -14.50 -18.66
N ARG A 136 16.78 -14.60 -17.62
CA ARG A 136 15.82 -13.55 -17.21
C ARG A 136 15.82 -13.41 -15.69
N LEU A 137 15.50 -12.18 -15.23
CA LEU A 137 15.49 -11.85 -13.81
C LEU A 137 14.27 -11.02 -13.43
N ILE A 138 13.57 -11.44 -12.37
CA ILE A 138 12.48 -10.68 -11.76
C ILE A 138 12.85 -10.35 -10.31
N ILE A 139 12.88 -9.08 -9.96
CA ILE A 139 13.18 -8.60 -8.60
C ILE A 139 11.87 -8.38 -7.84
N CYS A 140 11.73 -9.07 -6.70
CA CYS A 140 10.57 -9.03 -5.81
C CYS A 140 10.97 -8.75 -4.34
N THR A 141 12.05 -8.00 -4.12
CA THR A 141 12.67 -7.79 -2.79
C THR A 141 11.87 -6.88 -1.85
N GLY A 142 10.83 -6.21 -2.37
CA GLY A 142 9.95 -5.34 -1.59
C GLY A 142 10.56 -4.00 -1.16
N LEU A 143 9.72 -3.17 -0.50
CA LEU A 143 10.04 -1.78 -0.17
C LEU A 143 10.57 -1.59 1.27
N THR A 144 10.50 -2.62 2.12
CA THR A 144 10.69 -2.51 3.58
C THR A 144 11.93 -3.25 4.07
N ALA A 145 13.03 -3.20 3.31
CA ALA A 145 14.21 -4.01 3.60
C ALA A 145 14.96 -3.57 4.87
N LYS A 146 15.13 -2.27 5.07
CA LYS A 146 15.86 -1.70 6.22
C LYS A 146 15.09 -0.51 6.77
N ALA A 147 14.71 -0.56 8.05
CA ALA A 147 14.12 0.59 8.73
C ALA A 147 15.15 1.73 8.80
N LYS A 148 14.70 2.96 8.53
CA LYS A 148 15.51 4.16 8.75
C LYS A 148 15.67 4.39 10.26
N THR A 149 16.87 4.83 10.66
CA THR A 149 17.24 5.09 12.04
C THR A 149 17.55 6.57 12.24
N LEU A 150 17.60 7.00 13.50
CA LEU A 150 18.13 8.30 13.88
C LEU A 150 19.60 8.12 14.31
N ASP A 151 20.41 9.14 14.09
CA ASP A 151 21.77 9.21 14.65
C ASP A 151 21.68 9.88 16.02
N THR A 152 21.76 9.09 17.09
CA THR A 152 21.55 9.55 18.46
C THR A 152 22.04 8.50 19.47
N GLU A 153 22.45 8.96 20.65
CA GLU A 153 22.78 8.11 21.79
C GLU A 153 21.52 7.67 22.58
N ILE A 154 20.38 8.34 22.39
CA ILE A 154 19.13 7.97 23.05
C ILE A 154 18.67 6.61 22.50
N ARG A 155 18.20 5.73 23.40
CA ARG A 155 17.69 4.42 23.01
C ARG A 155 16.61 4.51 21.94
N CYS A 156 16.81 3.81 20.80
CA CYS A 156 15.82 3.72 19.74
C CYS A 156 15.03 2.41 19.81
N LEU A 157 13.70 2.52 19.92
CA LEU A 157 12.76 1.40 19.85
C LEU A 157 12.37 1.11 18.42
N ARG A 158 11.98 -0.15 18.16
CA ARG A 158 11.44 -0.61 16.87
C ARG A 158 9.97 -1.01 17.02
N SER A 159 9.23 -1.09 15.92
CA SER A 159 7.80 -1.41 15.93
C SER A 159 7.46 -2.79 16.52
N PHE A 160 8.38 -3.74 16.45
CA PHE A 160 8.22 -5.11 16.95
C PHE A 160 8.85 -5.36 18.33
N ASP A 161 9.55 -4.35 18.91
CA ASP A 161 10.05 -4.47 20.27
C ASP A 161 8.89 -4.53 21.27
N ASP A 162 9.12 -5.16 22.40
CA ASP A 162 8.16 -5.16 23.49
C ASP A 162 7.94 -3.73 24.00
N PRO A 163 6.70 -3.40 24.41
CA PRO A 163 6.41 -2.09 24.97
C PRO A 163 7.23 -1.84 26.24
N VAL A 164 7.78 -0.63 26.33
CA VAL A 164 8.42 -0.14 27.56
C VAL A 164 7.36 0.38 28.53
N GLU A 165 7.74 0.50 29.80
CA GLU A 165 6.85 0.94 30.89
C GLU A 165 7.44 2.14 31.63
N ASN A 166 6.58 3.05 32.11
CA ASN A 166 6.90 4.22 32.91
C ASN A 166 8.00 5.11 32.30
N GLN A 167 7.97 5.26 30.95
CA GLN A 167 8.95 6.04 30.21
C GLN A 167 8.32 7.20 29.44
N THR A 168 9.14 8.24 29.19
CA THR A 168 8.85 9.28 28.21
C THR A 168 9.33 8.83 26.85
N VAL A 169 8.42 8.62 25.91
CA VAL A 169 8.73 8.11 24.57
C VAL A 169 8.30 9.11 23.49
N VAL A 170 9.21 9.41 22.55
CA VAL A 170 8.89 10.21 21.36
C VAL A 170 8.85 9.30 20.14
N VAL A 171 7.67 9.18 19.53
CA VAL A 171 7.45 8.47 18.28
C VAL A 171 7.56 9.45 17.12
N PHE A 172 8.31 9.11 16.08
CA PHE A 172 8.50 9.94 14.88
C PHE A 172 7.76 9.37 13.69
N GLY A 173 7.07 10.23 12.96
CA GLY A 173 6.43 9.88 11.70
C GLY A 173 4.91 9.96 11.72
N GLY A 174 4.32 10.15 10.55
CA GLY A 174 2.87 10.31 10.36
C GLY A 174 2.20 9.14 9.63
N GLY A 175 2.87 7.99 9.50
CA GLY A 175 2.32 6.80 8.85
C GLY A 175 1.56 5.88 9.81
N GLU A 176 0.94 4.85 9.24
CA GLU A 176 0.16 3.83 9.97
C GLU A 176 0.96 3.18 11.11
N SER A 177 2.24 2.82 10.84
CA SER A 177 3.10 2.22 11.88
C SER A 177 3.35 3.17 13.06
N ALA A 178 3.49 4.48 12.80
CA ALA A 178 3.69 5.46 13.88
C ALA A 178 2.43 5.58 14.75
N ALA A 179 1.24 5.64 14.13
CA ALA A 179 -0.02 5.70 14.86
C ALA A 179 -0.27 4.43 15.70
N ASP A 180 -0.04 3.25 15.12
CA ASP A 180 -0.24 1.97 15.81
C ASP A 180 0.77 1.78 16.97
N VAL A 181 2.04 2.14 16.77
CA VAL A 181 3.06 2.05 17.83
C VAL A 181 2.79 3.06 18.94
N ALA A 182 2.42 4.32 18.59
CA ALA A 182 2.05 5.32 19.57
C ALA A 182 0.85 4.87 20.41
N HIS A 183 -0.21 4.32 19.76
CA HIS A 183 -1.36 3.73 20.45
C HIS A 183 -0.95 2.61 21.43
N ARG A 184 -0.09 1.69 20.97
CA ARG A 184 0.39 0.57 21.79
C ARG A 184 1.18 1.04 23.02
N LEU A 185 2.08 2.02 22.85
CA LEU A 185 2.87 2.60 23.92
C LEU A 185 2.06 3.47 24.89
N ALA A 186 0.97 4.07 24.41
CA ALA A 186 0.09 4.95 25.19
C ALA A 186 -0.98 4.21 26.01
N ARG A 187 -0.93 2.86 26.07
CA ARG A 187 -1.86 2.08 26.91
C ARG A 187 -1.72 2.48 28.37
N PRO A 188 -2.82 2.78 29.10
CA PRO A 188 -2.76 3.22 30.49
C PRO A 188 -2.01 2.25 31.41
N SER A 189 -2.07 0.95 31.13
CA SER A 189 -1.38 -0.08 31.91
C SER A 189 0.15 0.02 31.86
N LEU A 190 0.72 0.73 30.89
CA LEU A 190 2.17 0.88 30.74
C LEU A 190 2.73 2.14 31.45
N GLY A 191 1.89 3.09 31.85
CA GLY A 191 2.30 4.31 32.56
C GLY A 191 3.21 5.25 31.77
N ASN A 192 3.31 5.09 30.44
CA ASN A 192 4.18 5.92 29.60
C ASN A 192 3.60 7.32 29.33
N THR A 193 4.50 8.29 29.16
CA THR A 193 4.19 9.58 28.54
C THR A 193 4.59 9.52 27.07
N VAL A 194 3.61 9.54 26.16
CA VAL A 194 3.86 9.34 24.73
C VAL A 194 3.66 10.63 23.93
N TYR A 195 4.69 11.02 23.19
CA TYR A 195 4.66 12.12 22.23
C TYR A 195 4.73 11.57 20.82
N LEU A 196 3.98 12.19 19.88
CA LEU A 196 4.10 11.95 18.46
C LEU A 196 4.65 13.19 17.76
N SER A 197 5.87 13.11 17.25
CA SER A 197 6.53 14.20 16.53
C SER A 197 6.16 14.17 15.04
N LEU A 198 5.51 15.24 14.56
CA LEU A 198 5.04 15.39 13.20
C LEU A 198 5.64 16.64 12.54
N LYS A 199 6.28 16.47 11.39
CA LYS A 199 6.75 17.58 10.55
C LYS A 199 5.59 18.34 9.90
N ASN A 200 4.55 17.61 9.49
CA ASN A 200 3.34 18.13 8.84
C ASN A 200 2.10 17.47 9.45
N GLY A 201 0.91 17.93 9.05
CA GLY A 201 -0.32 17.23 9.39
C GLY A 201 -0.41 15.87 8.69
N ILE A 202 -1.36 15.07 9.12
CA ILE A 202 -1.68 13.76 8.57
C ILE A 202 -3.17 13.62 8.33
N ARG A 203 -3.55 12.75 7.38
CA ARG A 203 -4.95 12.39 7.15
C ARG A 203 -5.25 11.07 7.83
N VAL A 204 -6.00 11.11 8.91
CA VAL A 204 -6.44 9.91 9.62
C VAL A 204 -7.74 9.40 8.98
N SER A 205 -7.74 8.12 8.63
CA SER A 205 -8.91 7.45 8.06
C SER A 205 -9.27 6.23 8.89
N PRO A 206 -10.55 6.04 9.25
CA PRO A 206 -10.96 4.83 9.94
C PRO A 206 -10.88 3.62 9.01
N ARG A 207 -10.66 2.42 9.58
CA ARG A 207 -10.77 1.15 8.85
C ARG A 207 -12.19 0.92 8.37
N TYR A 208 -13.17 1.22 9.21
CA TYR A 208 -14.59 1.16 8.87
C TYR A 208 -15.15 2.55 8.58
N HIS A 209 -15.73 2.70 7.41
CA HIS A 209 -16.27 3.98 6.96
C HIS A 209 -17.59 4.30 7.68
N PRO A 210 -17.87 5.57 8.05
CA PRO A 210 -19.12 5.95 8.66
C PRO A 210 -20.36 5.69 7.79
N ILE A 211 -20.19 5.46 6.49
CA ILE A 211 -21.26 5.00 5.61
C ILE A 211 -21.47 3.49 5.86
N ARG A 212 -22.58 3.14 6.51
CA ARG A 212 -23.00 1.76 6.83
C ARG A 212 -21.98 0.93 7.61
N GLY A 213 -20.96 1.53 8.22
CA GLY A 213 -19.93 0.77 8.94
C GLY A 213 -19.20 -0.27 8.10
N VAL A 214 -19.12 -0.12 6.78
CA VAL A 214 -18.37 -1.03 5.90
C VAL A 214 -16.89 -0.67 5.88
N PRO A 215 -15.98 -1.63 5.61
CA PRO A 215 -14.58 -1.30 5.42
C PRO A 215 -14.39 -0.22 4.37
N SER A 216 -13.49 0.72 4.64
CA SER A 216 -13.22 1.85 3.74
C SER A 216 -12.84 1.40 2.33
N ASP A 217 -12.18 0.25 2.20
CA ASP A 217 -11.78 -0.34 0.92
C ASP A 217 -12.98 -0.72 0.05
N PHE A 218 -14.11 -1.10 0.67
CA PHE A 218 -15.29 -1.56 -0.06
C PHE A 218 -16.02 -0.44 -0.81
N LEU A 219 -15.80 0.81 -0.42
CA LEU A 219 -16.34 1.98 -1.10
C LEU A 219 -15.44 2.49 -2.24
N ARG A 220 -14.21 1.96 -2.34
CA ARG A 220 -13.26 2.30 -3.41
C ARG A 220 -13.47 1.37 -4.59
N ASN A 221 -14.30 1.80 -5.53
CA ASN A 221 -14.66 1.05 -6.73
C ASN A 221 -14.10 1.70 -8.01
N ARG A 222 -14.19 1.00 -9.15
CA ARG A 222 -13.67 1.47 -10.42
C ARG A 222 -14.37 2.74 -10.90
N LEU A 223 -15.68 2.90 -10.70
CA LEU A 223 -16.42 4.11 -11.08
C LEU A 223 -15.83 5.32 -10.36
N LEU A 224 -15.66 5.29 -9.04
CA LEU A 224 -15.05 6.36 -8.27
C LEU A 224 -13.65 6.70 -8.79
N LEU A 225 -12.80 5.69 -8.98
CA LEU A 225 -11.40 5.89 -9.39
C LEU A 225 -11.25 6.20 -10.89
N SER A 226 -12.29 6.06 -11.69
CA SER A 226 -12.32 6.51 -13.09
C SER A 226 -12.60 8.01 -13.26
N ILE A 227 -13.10 8.67 -12.21
CA ILE A 227 -13.29 10.12 -12.17
C ILE A 227 -11.92 10.79 -12.09
N ARG A 228 -11.74 11.87 -12.81
CA ARG A 228 -10.51 12.65 -12.84
C ARG A 228 -10.07 13.07 -11.42
N GLN A 229 -8.79 12.92 -11.10
CA GLN A 229 -8.26 13.02 -9.74
C GLN A 229 -8.53 14.38 -9.08
N ASP A 230 -8.38 15.49 -9.81
CA ASP A 230 -8.65 16.84 -9.30
C ASP A 230 -10.13 17.03 -8.89
N ILE A 231 -11.07 16.47 -9.65
CA ILE A 231 -12.50 16.49 -9.34
C ILE A 231 -12.78 15.63 -8.11
N ARG A 232 -12.22 14.42 -8.05
CA ARG A 232 -12.34 13.53 -6.89
C ARG A 232 -11.80 14.19 -5.62
N ASN A 233 -10.64 14.84 -5.72
CA ASN A 233 -10.03 15.57 -4.60
C ASN A 233 -10.95 16.67 -4.10
N ALA A 234 -11.46 17.53 -4.99
CA ALA A 234 -12.33 18.64 -4.61
C ALA A 234 -13.64 18.17 -3.95
N VAL A 235 -14.30 17.16 -4.53
CA VAL A 235 -15.56 16.61 -3.99
C VAL A 235 -15.30 15.82 -2.70
N GLY A 236 -14.27 14.99 -2.69
CA GLY A 236 -13.90 14.18 -1.53
C GLY A 236 -13.47 15.02 -0.34
N GLN A 237 -12.71 16.08 -0.56
CA GLN A 237 -12.30 17.00 0.50
C GLN A 237 -13.51 17.64 1.18
N LYS A 238 -14.48 18.15 0.42
CA LYS A 238 -15.73 18.71 0.96
C LYS A 238 -16.54 17.68 1.74
N PHE A 239 -16.56 16.44 1.25
CA PHE A 239 -17.22 15.33 1.95
C PHE A 239 -16.56 15.04 3.31
N VAL A 240 -15.22 14.99 3.36
CA VAL A 240 -14.47 14.75 4.61
C VAL A 240 -14.70 15.90 5.60
N GLU A 241 -14.65 17.16 5.16
CA GLU A 241 -14.89 18.32 5.99
C GLU A 241 -16.33 18.33 6.55
N ALA A 242 -17.33 18.00 5.73
CA ALA A 242 -18.71 17.87 6.17
C ALA A 242 -18.88 16.73 7.18
N ARG A 243 -18.21 15.61 6.97
CA ARG A 243 -18.20 14.47 7.92
C ARG A 243 -17.60 14.89 9.27
N ILE A 244 -16.45 15.54 9.29
CA ILE A 244 -15.80 15.99 10.54
C ILE A 244 -16.70 16.98 11.27
N ARG A 245 -17.29 17.94 10.54
CA ARG A 245 -18.14 18.99 11.12
C ARG A 245 -19.46 18.46 11.68
N HIS A 246 -20.05 17.47 11.00
CA HIS A 246 -21.41 16.97 11.28
C HIS A 246 -21.44 15.47 11.59
N GLN A 247 -20.43 14.95 12.27
CA GLN A 247 -20.20 13.53 12.45
C GLN A 247 -21.46 12.79 12.94
N GLU A 248 -22.12 13.24 14.02
CA GLU A 248 -23.29 12.58 14.59
C GLU A 248 -24.48 12.50 13.61
N ARG A 249 -24.71 13.58 12.83
CA ARG A 249 -25.76 13.59 11.80
C ARG A 249 -25.44 12.65 10.65
N PHE A 250 -24.16 12.57 10.29
CA PHE A 250 -23.65 11.69 9.25
C PHE A 250 -23.82 10.21 9.63
N GLU A 251 -23.43 9.86 10.85
CA GLU A 251 -23.58 8.52 11.41
C GLU A 251 -25.04 8.11 11.47
N LYS A 252 -25.92 8.98 11.99
CA LYS A 252 -27.35 8.74 12.04
C LYS A 252 -27.98 8.56 10.64
N PHE A 253 -27.59 9.40 9.68
CA PHE A 253 -28.15 9.35 8.33
C PHE A 253 -27.72 8.09 7.55
N PHE A 254 -26.46 7.68 7.69
CA PHE A 254 -25.91 6.54 6.98
C PHE A 254 -26.03 5.22 7.75
N GLY A 255 -26.60 5.22 8.95
CA GLY A 255 -26.81 4.00 9.76
C GLY A 255 -25.51 3.38 10.24
N SER A 256 -24.51 4.20 10.56
CA SER A 256 -23.24 3.73 11.12
C SER A 256 -23.42 3.32 12.58
N ALA A 257 -22.63 2.32 13.03
CA ALA A 257 -22.47 2.11 14.46
C ALA A 257 -21.79 3.34 15.07
N PRO A 258 -22.20 3.80 16.25
CA PRO A 258 -21.48 4.87 16.94
C PRO A 258 -20.03 4.41 17.18
N PRO A 259 -19.02 5.30 17.05
CA PRO A 259 -17.68 5.01 17.50
C PRO A 259 -17.73 4.58 18.98
N ALA A 260 -16.80 3.72 19.40
CA ALA A 260 -16.66 3.33 20.79
C ALA A 260 -16.78 4.58 21.67
N SER A 261 -17.57 4.49 22.73
CA SER A 261 -18.10 5.62 23.49
C SER A 261 -17.01 6.49 24.12
N LEU A 262 -16.51 7.46 23.36
CA LEU A 262 -15.73 8.54 23.94
C LEU A 262 -16.64 9.38 24.83
N PRO A 263 -16.16 9.84 26.01
CA PRO A 263 -16.85 10.83 26.81
C PRO A 263 -17.15 12.07 25.95
N SER A 264 -18.31 12.70 26.15
CA SER A 264 -18.71 13.89 25.37
C SER A 264 -17.67 15.03 25.43
N SER A 265 -16.90 15.12 26.52
CA SER A 265 -15.79 16.08 26.67
C SER A 265 -14.61 15.79 25.72
N ALA A 266 -14.30 14.53 25.43
CA ALA A 266 -13.23 14.15 24.54
C ALA A 266 -13.63 14.28 23.05
N MET A 267 -14.93 14.17 22.73
CA MET A 267 -15.42 14.31 21.35
C MET A 267 -15.09 15.67 20.72
N GLY A 268 -15.16 16.75 21.50
CA GLY A 268 -14.76 18.08 21.03
C GLY A 268 -13.27 18.15 20.68
N LYS A 269 -12.41 17.61 21.54
CA LYS A 269 -10.96 17.52 21.30
C LYS A 269 -10.65 16.66 20.07
N ARG A 270 -11.33 15.51 19.92
CA ARG A 270 -11.18 14.61 18.76
C ARG A 270 -11.46 15.34 17.44
N LYS A 271 -12.60 16.04 17.35
CA LYS A 271 -12.97 16.84 16.17
C LYS A 271 -11.96 17.96 15.89
N HIS A 272 -11.49 18.63 16.94
CA HIS A 272 -10.46 19.68 16.82
C HIS A 272 -9.18 19.11 16.20
N TRP A 273 -8.65 18.00 16.74
CA TRP A 273 -7.42 17.40 16.24
C TRP A 273 -7.56 16.79 14.85
N ASP A 274 -8.67 16.11 14.53
CA ASP A 274 -8.93 15.59 13.17
C ASP A 274 -8.92 16.75 12.14
N SER A 275 -9.59 17.86 12.45
CA SER A 275 -9.60 19.06 11.61
C SER A 275 -8.21 19.69 11.47
N LYS A 276 -7.48 19.85 12.58
CA LYS A 276 -6.16 20.48 12.63
C LYS A 276 -5.11 19.67 11.86
N LEU A 277 -5.07 18.35 12.08
CA LEU A 277 -4.17 17.44 11.38
C LEU A 277 -4.45 17.40 9.88
N THR A 278 -5.73 17.31 9.49
CA THR A 278 -6.16 17.33 8.09
C THR A 278 -5.79 18.63 7.38
N ALA A 279 -6.02 19.78 8.03
CA ALA A 279 -5.70 21.09 7.45
C ALA A 279 -4.18 21.28 7.25
N ARG A 280 -3.36 20.75 8.15
CA ARG A 280 -1.90 20.86 8.08
C ARG A 280 -1.23 19.80 7.20
N ALA A 281 -1.96 18.77 6.77
CA ALA A 281 -1.45 17.78 5.84
C ALA A 281 -1.01 18.40 4.50
N LYS A 282 -1.59 19.55 4.12
CA LYS A 282 -1.23 20.35 2.92
C LYS A 282 -1.22 19.55 1.62
N ASP A 283 -2.01 18.52 1.55
CA ASP A 283 -2.12 17.60 0.42
C ASP A 283 -3.59 17.36 0.05
N GLU A 284 -3.82 16.64 -1.01
CA GLU A 284 -5.14 16.30 -1.49
C GLU A 284 -5.51 14.86 -1.12
N LEU A 285 -6.82 14.61 -1.01
CA LEU A 285 -7.36 13.36 -0.46
C LEU A 285 -6.90 12.10 -1.21
N PHE A 286 -6.77 12.15 -2.53
CA PHE A 286 -6.49 10.99 -3.37
C PHE A 286 -5.05 10.96 -3.93
N ASN A 287 -4.17 11.86 -3.51
CA ASN A 287 -2.78 11.89 -3.94
C ASN A 287 -1.78 11.80 -2.79
N THR A 288 -2.22 11.32 -1.64
CA THR A 288 -1.40 11.12 -0.44
C THR A 288 -1.69 9.78 0.23
N PHE A 289 -0.75 9.32 1.05
CA PHE A 289 -0.96 8.16 1.91
C PHE A 289 -1.75 8.55 3.15
N HIS A 290 -2.85 7.84 3.41
CA HIS A 290 -3.65 8.02 4.62
C HIS A 290 -3.11 7.14 5.75
N THR A 291 -3.20 7.66 6.97
CA THR A 291 -2.95 6.89 8.20
C THR A 291 -4.26 6.21 8.60
N LYS A 292 -4.39 4.91 8.34
CA LYS A 292 -5.56 4.15 8.78
C LYS A 292 -5.40 3.74 10.23
N SER A 293 -6.20 4.35 11.09
CA SER A 293 -6.30 4.00 12.51
C SER A 293 -7.70 4.31 13.02
N ASP A 294 -8.23 3.42 13.85
CA ASP A 294 -9.52 3.59 14.52
C ASP A 294 -9.33 4.27 15.88
N ASP A 295 -8.19 4.04 16.53
CA ASP A 295 -7.94 4.36 17.94
C ASP A 295 -7.12 5.65 18.13
N PHE A 296 -6.26 6.01 17.16
CA PHE A 296 -5.30 7.10 17.27
C PHE A 296 -5.91 8.47 17.66
N LEU A 297 -7.01 8.87 17.01
CA LEU A 297 -7.64 10.17 17.32
C LEU A 297 -8.29 10.17 18.70
N ASP A 298 -8.69 9.02 19.20
CA ASP A 298 -9.26 8.85 20.53
C ASP A 298 -8.18 8.96 21.61
N ASP A 299 -7.00 8.36 21.36
CA ASP A 299 -5.83 8.52 22.23
C ASP A 299 -5.37 9.98 22.32
N VAL A 300 -5.38 10.70 21.19
CA VAL A 300 -5.05 12.14 21.18
C VAL A 300 -6.11 12.97 21.91
N ALA A 301 -7.39 12.64 21.76
CA ALA A 301 -8.48 13.33 22.43
C ALA A 301 -8.48 13.16 23.95
N GLU A 302 -7.99 12.02 24.42
CA GLU A 302 -7.85 11.68 25.84
C GLU A 302 -6.47 12.05 26.43
N ASP A 303 -5.64 12.80 25.68
CA ASP A 303 -4.29 13.24 26.05
C ASP A 303 -3.31 12.07 26.31
N ARG A 304 -3.63 10.84 25.87
CA ARG A 304 -2.72 9.68 25.94
C ARG A 304 -1.56 9.80 24.96
N ILE A 305 -1.82 10.41 23.80
CA ILE A 305 -0.78 10.77 22.82
C ILE A 305 -0.77 12.28 22.67
N ARG A 306 0.39 12.91 22.91
CA ARG A 306 0.58 14.36 22.76
C ARG A 306 1.29 14.64 21.44
N ILE A 307 0.66 15.46 20.58
CA ILE A 307 1.24 15.80 19.27
C ILE A 307 2.16 17.01 19.42
N ILE A 308 3.39 16.86 18.95
CA ILE A 308 4.44 17.89 18.91
C ILE A 308 4.97 18.07 17.47
N GLY A 309 5.69 19.15 17.24
CA GLY A 309 6.39 19.43 16.00
C GLY A 309 7.70 18.62 15.87
N PRO A 310 8.53 18.92 14.84
CA PRO A 310 9.82 18.27 14.66
C PRO A 310 10.83 18.68 15.76
N PRO A 311 11.91 17.89 15.94
CA PRO A 311 13.02 18.32 16.78
C PRO A 311 13.64 19.60 16.18
N VAL A 312 14.09 20.49 17.06
CA VAL A 312 14.72 21.76 16.71
C VAL A 312 16.22 21.54 16.37
N ASP A 313 16.81 20.55 17.03
CA ASP A 313 18.21 20.18 16.87
C ASP A 313 18.41 18.65 16.90
N GLU A 314 19.65 18.23 16.70
CA GLU A 314 20.04 16.81 16.64
C GLU A 314 20.16 16.15 18.02
N THR A 315 19.92 16.88 19.13
CA THR A 315 19.93 16.29 20.48
C THR A 315 18.68 15.50 20.79
N TYR A 316 17.59 15.74 20.03
CA TYR A 316 16.26 15.17 20.26
C TYR A 316 15.71 15.44 21.66
N ARG A 317 16.09 16.57 22.27
CA ARG A 317 15.62 17.01 23.58
C ARG A 317 14.80 18.31 23.52
N ASN A 318 14.86 19.04 22.40
CA ASN A 318 14.09 20.26 22.17
C ASN A 318 13.23 20.10 20.92
N TYR A 319 11.93 20.34 21.03
CA TYR A 319 10.96 20.16 19.96
C TYR A 319 10.16 21.44 19.73
N ALA A 320 9.81 21.73 18.49
CA ALA A 320 8.79 22.71 18.20
C ALA A 320 7.44 22.23 18.74
N ASP A 321 6.57 23.13 19.16
CA ASP A 321 5.17 22.77 19.31
C ASP A 321 4.56 22.46 17.93
N PHE A 322 3.40 21.78 17.91
CA PHE A 322 2.81 21.39 16.61
C PHE A 322 2.43 22.62 15.75
N ASP A 323 2.18 23.77 16.34
CA ASP A 323 1.86 25.02 15.63
C ASP A 323 3.11 25.76 15.14
N GLY A 324 4.27 25.44 15.67
CA GLY A 324 5.53 26.10 15.36
C GLY A 324 5.65 27.50 15.99
N THR A 325 4.93 27.74 17.08
CA THR A 325 4.90 29.04 17.78
C THR A 325 5.80 29.08 19.01
N SER A 326 6.10 27.92 19.57
CA SER A 326 6.95 27.76 20.76
C SER A 326 7.76 26.49 20.67
N THR A 327 8.66 26.31 21.65
CA THR A 327 9.44 25.09 21.80
C THR A 327 9.13 24.42 23.13
N LEU A 328 9.38 23.09 23.18
CA LEU A 328 9.18 22.24 24.33
C LEU A 328 10.46 21.46 24.60
N ASP A 329 11.01 21.60 25.78
CA ASP A 329 12.10 20.77 26.25
C ASP A 329 11.55 19.46 26.81
N LEU A 330 12.12 18.36 26.34
CA LEU A 330 11.79 17.00 26.78
C LEU A 330 13.07 16.26 27.15
N ASP A 331 12.95 15.34 28.09
CA ASP A 331 14.01 14.38 28.37
C ASP A 331 13.48 12.96 28.08
N PRO A 332 13.51 12.52 26.81
CA PRO A 332 12.97 11.25 26.41
C PRO A 332 13.88 10.10 26.87
N ASP A 333 13.30 9.09 27.49
CA ASP A 333 13.98 7.82 27.81
C ASP A 333 14.20 6.99 26.54
N ALA A 334 13.31 7.13 25.56
CA ALA A 334 13.42 6.41 24.30
C ALA A 334 12.80 7.19 23.12
N LEU A 335 13.37 6.96 21.93
CA LEU A 335 12.86 7.42 20.64
C LEU A 335 12.33 6.24 19.83
N CYS A 336 11.27 6.43 19.07
CA CYS A 336 10.72 5.40 18.22
C CYS A 336 10.61 5.92 16.76
N PRO A 337 11.65 5.75 15.92
CA PRO A 337 11.70 6.29 14.57
C PRO A 337 10.88 5.47 13.58
N MET A 338 9.60 5.83 13.37
CA MET A 338 8.71 5.27 12.36
C MET A 338 8.75 6.12 11.07
N ILE A 339 9.95 6.46 10.61
CA ILE A 339 10.24 7.39 9.50
C ILE A 339 10.43 6.70 8.15
N GLY A 340 9.97 5.45 8.03
CA GLY A 340 9.98 4.67 6.81
C GLY A 340 11.18 3.75 6.67
N TYR A 341 11.36 3.24 5.45
CA TYR A 341 12.33 2.21 5.12
C TYR A 341 13.17 2.61 3.92
N SER A 342 14.34 2.00 3.80
CA SER A 342 15.16 2.02 2.59
C SER A 342 15.04 0.67 1.89
N PRO A 343 14.78 0.62 0.56
CA PRO A 343 14.78 -0.63 -0.19
C PRO A 343 16.21 -1.17 -0.29
N SER A 344 16.34 -2.50 -0.40
CA SER A 344 17.64 -3.15 -0.63
C SER A 344 18.00 -3.25 -2.10
N PHE A 345 17.15 -2.74 -2.99
CA PHE A 345 17.26 -2.93 -4.43
C PHE A 345 18.57 -2.39 -5.00
N ASP A 346 18.91 -1.13 -4.70
CA ASP A 346 20.07 -0.45 -5.29
C ASP A 346 21.38 -1.15 -4.94
N ALA A 347 21.48 -1.73 -3.74
CA ALA A 347 22.65 -2.47 -3.30
C ALA A 347 22.92 -3.76 -4.11
N LEU A 348 21.86 -4.35 -4.70
CA LEU A 348 22.02 -5.57 -5.52
C LEU A 348 22.76 -5.30 -6.83
N PHE A 349 22.69 -4.08 -7.33
CA PHE A 349 23.27 -3.66 -8.62
C PHE A 349 24.41 -2.64 -8.46
N ASP A 350 25.02 -2.55 -7.29
CA ASP A 350 26.07 -1.56 -6.97
C ASP A 350 25.69 -0.11 -7.34
N GLY A 351 24.41 0.23 -7.24
CA GLY A 351 23.89 1.55 -7.60
C GLY A 351 23.83 1.86 -9.10
N THR A 352 24.05 0.88 -9.97
CA THR A 352 23.99 1.08 -11.44
C THR A 352 22.59 0.97 -12.02
N ILE A 353 21.66 0.33 -11.32
CA ILE A 353 20.25 0.18 -11.69
C ILE A 353 19.40 0.60 -10.49
N HIS A 354 18.41 1.46 -10.73
CA HIS A 354 17.53 2.02 -9.71
C HIS A 354 16.08 1.57 -9.88
N VAL A 355 15.33 1.56 -8.79
CA VAL A 355 13.87 1.22 -8.79
C VAL A 355 13.08 2.04 -9.82
N LEU A 356 13.53 3.25 -10.10
CA LEU A 356 12.86 4.17 -11.03
C LEU A 356 13.28 4.00 -12.50
N ASP A 357 14.13 3.04 -12.85
CA ASP A 357 14.50 2.75 -14.24
C ASP A 357 13.49 1.84 -14.95
N PHE A 358 12.39 1.51 -14.26
CA PHE A 358 11.39 0.56 -14.74
C PHE A 358 10.10 1.26 -15.16
N HIS A 359 9.78 1.19 -16.45
CA HIS A 359 8.50 1.62 -16.99
C HIS A 359 7.35 0.81 -16.37
N LEU A 360 6.29 1.48 -15.95
CA LEU A 360 5.17 0.91 -15.19
C LEU A 360 5.62 0.21 -13.88
N GLY A 361 6.82 0.55 -13.36
CA GLY A 361 7.39 -0.18 -12.23
C GLY A 361 7.61 -1.68 -12.49
N CYS A 362 7.68 -2.10 -13.77
CA CYS A 362 7.79 -3.51 -14.18
C CYS A 362 8.90 -3.79 -15.18
N LEU A 363 9.03 -2.99 -16.23
CA LEU A 363 9.90 -3.26 -17.38
C LEU A 363 11.11 -2.33 -17.35
N HIS A 364 12.29 -2.86 -17.16
CA HIS A 364 13.52 -2.04 -17.20
C HIS A 364 13.68 -1.36 -18.57
N THR A 365 14.01 -0.08 -18.60
CA THR A 365 14.01 0.73 -19.83
C THR A 365 15.09 0.33 -20.83
N VAL A 366 16.20 -0.24 -20.37
CA VAL A 366 17.34 -0.66 -21.20
C VAL A 366 17.41 -2.17 -21.37
N HIS A 367 17.32 -2.94 -20.27
CA HIS A 367 17.44 -4.41 -20.28
C HIS A 367 16.07 -5.06 -20.47
N ASP A 368 15.86 -5.75 -21.58
CA ASP A 368 14.59 -6.41 -21.92
C ASP A 368 14.37 -7.74 -21.17
N ASP A 369 15.36 -8.17 -20.42
CA ASP A 369 15.43 -9.39 -19.64
C ASP A 369 15.44 -9.15 -18.12
N LEU A 370 15.24 -7.89 -17.68
CA LEU A 370 15.16 -7.50 -16.28
C LEU A 370 13.78 -6.88 -15.95
N PHE A 371 13.17 -7.38 -14.89
CA PHE A 371 11.82 -7.01 -14.47
C PHE A 371 11.75 -6.72 -12.97
N LEU A 372 10.74 -5.92 -12.57
CA LEU A 372 10.50 -5.51 -11.18
C LEU A 372 9.05 -5.76 -10.82
N ILE A 373 8.78 -6.33 -9.65
CA ILE A 373 7.41 -6.55 -9.15
C ILE A 373 7.34 -6.24 -7.65
N GLY A 374 6.23 -5.58 -7.23
CA GLY A 374 5.99 -5.26 -5.83
C GLY A 374 6.64 -3.98 -5.33
N HIS A 375 7.15 -3.13 -6.23
CA HIS A 375 7.72 -1.83 -5.91
C HIS A 375 6.83 -0.64 -6.31
N ALA A 376 5.74 -0.88 -7.06
CA ALA A 376 4.70 0.12 -7.27
C ALA A 376 3.92 0.31 -5.96
N ARG A 377 4.02 1.53 -5.38
CA ARG A 377 3.44 1.84 -4.08
C ARG A 377 2.03 2.40 -4.22
N PRO A 378 1.00 1.70 -3.76
CA PRO A 378 -0.38 2.18 -3.89
C PRO A 378 -0.65 3.36 -2.96
N VAL A 379 -1.12 4.47 -3.51
CA VAL A 379 -1.82 5.52 -2.76
C VAL A 379 -3.23 5.04 -2.44
N ILE A 380 -3.85 4.32 -3.37
CA ILE A 380 -5.13 3.62 -3.19
C ILE A 380 -4.95 2.19 -3.68
N GLY A 381 -5.26 1.22 -2.81
CA GLY A 381 -5.10 -0.20 -3.08
C GLY A 381 -4.11 -0.87 -2.14
N ASN A 382 -3.57 -1.99 -2.54
CA ASN A 382 -2.57 -2.73 -1.77
C ASN A 382 -1.53 -3.38 -2.70
N ILE A 383 -0.34 -3.65 -2.15
CA ILE A 383 0.78 -4.23 -2.91
C ILE A 383 0.46 -5.63 -3.43
N PRO A 384 -0.12 -6.58 -2.65
CA PRO A 384 -0.38 -7.93 -3.15
C PRO A 384 -1.22 -7.98 -4.42
N THR A 385 -2.32 -7.24 -4.47
CA THR A 385 -3.19 -7.20 -5.67
C THR A 385 -2.49 -6.56 -6.88
N ILE A 386 -1.75 -5.47 -6.66
CA ILE A 386 -0.96 -4.83 -7.73
C ILE A 386 0.12 -5.79 -8.22
N SER A 387 0.81 -6.49 -7.31
CA SER A 387 1.85 -7.46 -7.66
C SER A 387 1.32 -8.64 -8.47
N GLU A 388 0.09 -9.11 -8.19
CA GLU A 388 -0.54 -10.14 -9.01
C GLU A 388 -0.75 -9.66 -10.47
N MET A 389 -1.24 -8.43 -10.66
CA MET A 389 -1.39 -7.86 -12.00
C MET A 389 -0.05 -7.60 -12.69
N GLN A 390 0.97 -7.17 -11.95
CA GLN A 390 2.33 -7.02 -12.45
C GLN A 390 2.92 -8.38 -12.86
N ALA A 391 2.72 -9.42 -12.06
CA ALA A 391 3.19 -10.78 -12.36
C ALA A 391 2.57 -11.32 -13.64
N ARG A 392 1.25 -11.20 -13.80
CA ARG A 392 0.54 -11.60 -15.02
C ARG A 392 1.06 -10.86 -16.25
N PHE A 393 1.25 -9.54 -16.12
CA PHE A 393 1.78 -8.70 -17.20
C PHE A 393 3.22 -9.07 -17.58
N VAL A 394 4.12 -9.15 -16.61
CA VAL A 394 5.55 -9.49 -16.85
C VAL A 394 5.68 -10.89 -17.44
N VAL A 395 4.98 -11.88 -16.90
CA VAL A 395 4.99 -13.25 -17.44
C VAL A 395 4.44 -13.29 -18.87
N SER A 396 3.38 -12.53 -19.17
CA SER A 396 2.83 -12.39 -20.53
C SER A 396 3.85 -11.78 -21.51
N VAL A 397 4.65 -10.81 -21.05
CA VAL A 397 5.74 -10.21 -21.86
C VAL A 397 6.86 -11.23 -22.07
N ILE A 398 7.31 -11.94 -21.05
CA ILE A 398 8.35 -12.98 -21.16
C ILE A 398 7.91 -14.10 -22.09
N ALA A 399 6.62 -14.49 -22.04
CA ALA A 399 6.03 -15.51 -22.91
C ALA A 399 5.83 -15.03 -24.37
N GLY A 400 6.05 -13.73 -24.66
CA GLY A 400 5.81 -13.15 -25.97
C GLY A 400 4.33 -12.97 -26.33
N LYS A 401 3.41 -13.12 -25.37
CA LYS A 401 1.96 -12.92 -25.55
C LYS A 401 1.57 -11.44 -25.57
N THR A 402 2.24 -10.62 -24.76
CA THR A 402 2.11 -9.17 -24.73
C THR A 402 3.39 -8.54 -25.26
N PRO A 403 3.32 -7.70 -26.30
CA PRO A 403 4.50 -7.06 -26.86
C PRO A 403 5.10 -6.06 -25.85
N ARG A 404 6.44 -6.04 -25.76
CA ARG A 404 7.14 -4.96 -25.09
C ARG A 404 6.99 -3.68 -25.90
N PRO A 405 6.68 -2.52 -25.30
CA PRO A 405 6.59 -1.26 -26.02
C PRO A 405 7.91 -0.92 -26.76
N PRO A 406 7.88 -0.55 -28.06
CA PRO A 406 9.10 -0.27 -28.81
C PRO A 406 9.82 0.98 -28.27
N ASP A 407 9.10 2.05 -27.93
CA ASP A 407 9.65 3.32 -27.43
C ASP A 407 9.59 3.43 -25.91
N ILE A 408 9.99 2.36 -25.21
CA ILE A 408 9.82 2.28 -23.76
C ILE A 408 10.49 3.43 -22.99
N ALA A 409 11.63 3.95 -23.46
CA ALA A 409 12.31 5.06 -22.81
C ALA A 409 11.51 6.37 -22.89
N ALA A 410 10.91 6.67 -24.04
CA ALA A 410 10.04 7.83 -24.22
C ALA A 410 8.75 7.73 -23.41
N LEU A 411 8.13 6.53 -23.38
CA LEU A 411 6.94 6.24 -22.59
C LEU A 411 7.23 6.38 -21.10
N HIS A 412 8.36 5.86 -20.64
CA HIS A 412 8.81 5.99 -19.26
C HIS A 412 9.04 7.45 -18.86
N ALA A 413 9.71 8.24 -19.70
CA ALA A 413 9.91 9.67 -19.44
C ALA A 413 8.57 10.44 -19.35
N ALA A 414 7.59 10.07 -20.19
CA ALA A 414 6.24 10.65 -20.13
C ALA A 414 5.50 10.24 -18.84
N GLU A 415 5.63 8.98 -18.44
CA GLU A 415 5.06 8.44 -17.19
C GLU A 415 5.65 9.16 -15.97
N ARG A 416 6.96 9.36 -15.89
CA ARG A 416 7.63 10.10 -14.82
C ARG A 416 7.08 11.51 -14.67
N ARG A 417 6.98 12.27 -15.77
CA ARG A 417 6.39 13.62 -15.76
C ARG A 417 4.93 13.62 -15.31
N ARG A 418 4.15 12.59 -15.68
CA ARG A 418 2.78 12.43 -15.22
C ARG A 418 2.72 12.17 -13.72
N MET A 419 3.57 11.30 -13.17
CA MET A 419 3.63 11.02 -11.73
C MET A 419 3.93 12.27 -10.91
N GLU A 420 4.85 13.12 -11.35
CA GLU A 420 5.14 14.40 -10.72
C GLU A 420 3.93 15.34 -10.69
N THR A 421 3.10 15.27 -11.73
CA THR A 421 1.86 16.06 -11.83
C THR A 421 0.74 15.48 -10.98
N ASP A 422 0.53 14.17 -11.01
CA ASP A 422 -0.56 13.48 -10.34
C ASP A 422 -0.31 13.37 -8.82
N PHE A 423 0.97 13.32 -8.41
CA PHE A 423 1.38 13.14 -7.00
C PHE A 423 2.38 14.21 -6.52
N PRO A 424 2.05 15.52 -6.59
CA PRO A 424 3.00 16.61 -6.38
C PRO A 424 3.55 16.69 -4.95
N ARG A 425 2.95 15.97 -4.00
CA ARG A 425 3.36 15.94 -2.59
C ARG A 425 4.14 14.70 -2.19
N LEU A 426 4.17 13.68 -3.04
CA LEU A 426 4.93 12.47 -2.80
C LEU A 426 6.35 12.61 -3.37
N ASN A 427 7.30 11.98 -2.70
CA ASN A 427 8.67 11.91 -3.22
C ASN A 427 8.75 10.92 -4.38
N THR A 428 8.38 11.36 -5.58
CA THR A 428 8.42 10.54 -6.79
C THR A 428 9.84 10.23 -7.28
N THR A 429 10.88 10.79 -6.66
CA THR A 429 12.28 10.44 -6.96
C THR A 429 12.75 9.15 -6.27
N SER A 430 11.97 8.60 -5.34
CA SER A 430 12.32 7.38 -4.61
C SER A 430 11.23 6.32 -4.61
N ILE A 431 10.02 6.65 -5.08
CA ILE A 431 8.88 5.72 -5.15
C ILE A 431 8.17 5.82 -6.49
N HIS A 432 7.44 4.76 -6.84
CA HIS A 432 6.52 4.69 -7.99
C HIS A 432 5.06 4.67 -7.48
N PRO A 433 4.44 5.85 -7.22
CA PRO A 433 3.09 5.90 -6.67
C PRO A 433 2.05 5.52 -7.72
N VAL A 434 1.05 4.75 -7.32
CA VAL A 434 -0.03 4.29 -8.21
C VAL A 434 -1.39 4.32 -7.51
N GLU A 435 -2.44 4.45 -8.31
CA GLU A 435 -3.81 4.11 -7.92
C GLU A 435 -4.19 2.77 -8.53
N MET A 436 -4.65 1.84 -7.72
CA MET A 436 -4.82 0.43 -8.10
C MET A 436 -5.62 0.24 -9.41
N PHE A 437 -6.88 0.73 -9.51
CA PHE A 437 -7.67 0.49 -10.70
C PHE A 437 -7.12 1.15 -11.96
N PRO A 438 -6.77 2.46 -11.98
CA PRO A 438 -6.17 3.06 -13.16
C PRO A 438 -4.92 2.31 -13.63
N TYR A 439 -4.08 1.89 -12.69
CA TYR A 439 -2.85 1.18 -12.99
C TYR A 439 -3.11 -0.25 -13.49
N CYS A 440 -3.87 -1.06 -12.75
CA CYS A 440 -4.19 -2.43 -13.15
C CYS A 440 -5.02 -2.49 -14.43
N ASP A 441 -5.94 -1.54 -14.66
CA ASP A 441 -6.70 -1.40 -15.89
C ASP A 441 -5.79 -1.10 -17.09
N HIS A 442 -4.72 -0.32 -16.87
CA HIS A 442 -3.73 -0.06 -17.93
C HIS A 442 -2.99 -1.36 -18.30
N LEU A 443 -2.47 -2.10 -17.34
CA LEU A 443 -1.84 -3.40 -17.58
C LEU A 443 -2.80 -4.39 -18.25
N ALA A 444 -4.06 -4.44 -17.80
CA ALA A 444 -5.09 -5.30 -18.36
C ALA A 444 -5.40 -4.97 -19.83
N ARG A 445 -5.39 -3.68 -20.21
CA ARG A 445 -5.55 -3.29 -21.61
C ARG A 445 -4.39 -3.75 -22.48
N MET A 446 -3.17 -3.67 -21.98
CA MET A 446 -1.99 -4.17 -22.69
C MET A 446 -2.06 -5.68 -22.92
N MET A 447 -2.62 -6.43 -21.96
CA MET A 447 -2.81 -7.89 -22.04
C MET A 447 -4.11 -8.30 -22.74
N ASP A 448 -4.94 -7.36 -23.18
CA ASP A 448 -6.30 -7.59 -23.70
C ASP A 448 -7.26 -8.29 -22.71
N THR A 449 -7.07 -8.10 -21.41
CA THR A 449 -7.88 -8.72 -20.34
C THR A 449 -8.81 -7.72 -19.63
N PHE A 450 -8.86 -6.48 -20.09
CA PHE A 450 -9.70 -5.45 -19.50
C PHE A 450 -11.20 -5.79 -19.64
N PRO A 451 -12.00 -5.72 -18.54
CA PRO A 451 -13.40 -6.12 -18.52
C PRO A 451 -14.32 -5.06 -19.14
N SER A 452 -14.26 -4.90 -20.47
CA SER A 452 -15.19 -4.04 -21.20
C SER A 452 -16.61 -4.64 -21.20
N LEU A 453 -17.64 -3.81 -21.42
CA LEU A 453 -19.03 -4.28 -21.51
C LEU A 453 -19.18 -5.39 -22.57
N ARG A 454 -18.51 -5.23 -23.72
CA ARG A 454 -18.51 -6.24 -24.80
C ARG A 454 -17.94 -7.59 -24.34
N LYS A 455 -16.79 -7.57 -23.64
CA LYS A 455 -16.12 -8.80 -23.18
C LYS A 455 -16.84 -9.49 -22.03
N THR A 456 -17.48 -8.73 -21.15
CA THR A 456 -18.25 -9.31 -20.03
C THR A 456 -19.56 -9.96 -20.49
N GLY A 457 -20.07 -9.62 -21.67
CA GLY A 457 -21.30 -10.19 -22.27
C GLY A 457 -22.58 -9.89 -21.49
N SER A 458 -22.52 -9.12 -20.41
CA SER A 458 -23.68 -8.83 -19.54
C SER A 458 -23.54 -7.46 -18.88
N LEU A 459 -24.54 -6.60 -19.08
CA LEU A 459 -24.60 -5.29 -18.42
C LEU A 459 -24.60 -5.42 -16.88
N LYS A 460 -25.32 -6.40 -16.34
CA LYS A 460 -25.37 -6.66 -14.88
C LYS A 460 -23.98 -7.01 -14.34
N ARG A 461 -23.26 -7.91 -15.01
CA ARG A 461 -21.90 -8.29 -14.63
C ARG A 461 -20.95 -7.11 -14.75
N TRP A 462 -21.00 -6.38 -15.85
CA TRP A 462 -20.20 -5.19 -16.06
C TRP A 462 -20.43 -4.14 -14.97
N LEU A 463 -21.69 -3.84 -14.60
CA LEU A 463 -22.03 -2.91 -13.50
C LEU A 463 -21.46 -3.39 -12.17
N LYS A 464 -21.53 -4.68 -11.85
CA LYS A 464 -20.90 -5.22 -10.64
C LYS A 464 -19.39 -4.99 -10.62
N ILE A 465 -18.71 -5.23 -11.72
CA ILE A 465 -17.27 -4.99 -11.86
C ILE A 465 -16.92 -3.50 -11.70
N GLN A 466 -17.80 -2.57 -12.14
CA GLN A 466 -17.59 -1.13 -11.92
C GLN A 466 -17.76 -0.70 -10.46
N LEU A 467 -18.63 -1.36 -9.71
CA LEU A 467 -19.12 -0.90 -8.40
C LEU A 467 -18.65 -1.76 -7.21
N ALA A 468 -18.12 -2.95 -7.46
CA ALA A 468 -17.60 -3.82 -6.40
C ALA A 468 -16.23 -3.32 -5.88
N PRO A 469 -15.84 -3.72 -4.66
CA PRO A 469 -14.53 -3.42 -4.10
C PRO A 469 -13.38 -3.88 -4.99
N ALA A 470 -12.26 -3.18 -4.93
CA ALA A 470 -11.07 -3.46 -5.74
C ALA A 470 -10.54 -4.89 -5.52
N SER A 471 -10.37 -5.65 -6.60
CA SER A 471 -9.82 -7.01 -6.60
C SER A 471 -9.31 -7.36 -7.99
N THR A 472 -8.29 -8.22 -8.09
CA THR A 472 -7.83 -8.81 -9.36
C THR A 472 -8.86 -9.74 -10.00
N ALA A 473 -9.84 -10.19 -9.23
CA ALA A 473 -11.00 -10.94 -9.72
C ALA A 473 -11.84 -10.22 -10.79
N HIS A 474 -11.65 -8.92 -10.93
CA HIS A 474 -12.33 -8.12 -11.95
C HIS A 474 -11.80 -8.33 -13.37
N TYR A 475 -10.64 -8.97 -13.55
CA TYR A 475 -9.98 -9.11 -14.85
C TYR A 475 -10.26 -10.48 -15.47
N LEU A 476 -10.48 -10.51 -16.79
CA LEU A 476 -11.12 -11.64 -17.47
C LEU A 476 -10.25 -12.90 -17.59
N ASP A 477 -8.93 -12.78 -17.51
CA ASP A 477 -8.01 -13.91 -17.58
C ASP A 477 -7.45 -14.33 -16.21
N ASN A 478 -8.24 -14.10 -15.16
CA ASN A 478 -7.93 -14.65 -13.84
C ASN A 478 -8.52 -16.07 -13.71
N ASP A 479 -8.23 -16.75 -12.60
CA ASP A 479 -8.78 -18.10 -12.30
C ASP A 479 -10.23 -18.05 -11.80
N PHE A 480 -10.89 -16.91 -11.91
CA PHE A 480 -12.27 -16.70 -11.51
C PHE A 480 -13.24 -17.20 -12.58
N SER A 481 -14.21 -17.97 -12.14
CA SER A 481 -15.33 -18.33 -13.00
C SER A 481 -16.29 -17.14 -13.22
N PRO A 482 -17.09 -17.14 -14.30
CA PRO A 482 -18.17 -16.19 -14.46
C PRO A 482 -19.13 -16.12 -13.26
N ALA A 483 -19.40 -17.26 -12.62
CA ALA A 483 -20.24 -17.32 -11.43
C ALA A 483 -19.67 -16.52 -10.24
N GLU A 484 -18.36 -16.58 -10.03
CA GLU A 484 -17.67 -15.80 -8.99
C GLU A 484 -17.70 -14.31 -9.29
N THR A 485 -17.56 -13.90 -10.55
CA THR A 485 -17.77 -12.51 -10.97
C THR A 485 -19.21 -12.07 -10.69
N ASP A 486 -20.21 -12.92 -10.93
CA ASP A 486 -21.60 -12.64 -10.63
C ASP A 486 -21.90 -12.59 -9.12
N ALA A 487 -21.09 -13.23 -8.29
CA ALA A 487 -21.18 -13.18 -6.83
C ALA A 487 -20.62 -11.87 -6.21
N LEU A 488 -19.94 -11.00 -6.99
CA LEU A 488 -19.45 -9.72 -6.50
C LEU A 488 -20.59 -8.89 -5.87
N LYS A 489 -20.34 -8.33 -4.69
CA LYS A 489 -21.31 -7.52 -3.93
C LYS A 489 -20.98 -6.04 -4.05
N ILE A 490 -22.04 -5.21 -4.17
CA ILE A 490 -21.91 -3.74 -4.23
C ILE A 490 -22.21 -3.19 -2.83
N HIS A 491 -21.26 -2.47 -2.25
CA HIS A 491 -21.36 -1.89 -0.92
C HIS A 491 -21.71 -0.39 -0.94
N SER A 492 -21.47 0.29 -2.05
CA SER A 492 -21.77 1.71 -2.18
C SER A 492 -23.28 1.96 -2.15
N PRO A 493 -23.79 2.89 -1.30
CA PRO A 493 -25.19 3.28 -1.33
C PRO A 493 -25.63 3.78 -2.70
N ALA A 494 -26.87 3.50 -3.10
CA ALA A 494 -27.41 3.91 -4.40
C ALA A 494 -27.28 5.42 -4.65
N LEU A 495 -27.52 6.25 -3.62
CA LEU A 495 -27.33 7.70 -3.69
C LEU A 495 -25.89 8.08 -4.04
N ILE A 496 -24.90 7.45 -3.42
CA ILE A 496 -23.49 7.70 -3.72
C ILE A 496 -23.16 7.29 -5.16
N VAL A 497 -23.63 6.11 -5.59
CA VAL A 497 -23.44 5.66 -6.99
C VAL A 497 -24.05 6.66 -7.96
N PHE A 498 -25.27 7.12 -7.70
CA PHE A 498 -25.95 8.12 -8.53
C PHE A 498 -25.14 9.43 -8.64
N LEU A 499 -24.65 9.95 -7.50
CA LEU A 499 -23.80 11.13 -7.48
C LEU A 499 -22.49 10.93 -8.25
N LEU A 500 -21.84 9.76 -8.12
CA LEU A 500 -20.63 9.45 -8.87
C LEU A 500 -20.90 9.39 -10.39
N VAL A 501 -22.04 8.84 -10.80
CA VAL A 501 -22.44 8.82 -12.22
C VAL A 501 -22.65 10.24 -12.75
N ILE A 502 -23.34 11.11 -12.00
CA ILE A 502 -23.50 12.51 -12.36
C ILE A 502 -22.16 13.21 -12.51
N VAL A 503 -21.27 13.08 -11.51
CA VAL A 503 -19.94 13.71 -11.56
C VAL A 503 -19.14 13.20 -12.75
N LYS A 504 -19.17 11.88 -13.02
CA LYS A 504 -18.49 11.29 -14.17
C LYS A 504 -19.05 11.79 -15.50
N THR A 505 -20.36 11.93 -15.62
CA THR A 505 -21.03 12.42 -16.84
C THR A 505 -20.72 13.90 -17.09
N LEU A 506 -20.65 14.69 -16.04
CA LEU A 506 -20.34 16.12 -16.11
C LEU A 506 -18.84 16.43 -16.21
N GLU A 507 -17.97 15.43 -16.00
CA GLU A 507 -16.52 15.58 -16.03
C GLU A 507 -15.98 16.34 -17.27
N PRO A 508 -16.46 16.11 -18.50
CA PRO A 508 -16.01 16.85 -19.68
C PRO A 508 -16.29 18.37 -19.62
N LEU A 509 -17.28 18.80 -18.82
CA LEU A 509 -17.64 20.21 -18.66
C LEU A 509 -16.68 20.96 -17.70
N PHE A 510 -15.96 20.21 -16.85
CA PHE A 510 -14.91 20.80 -16.04
C PHE A 510 -13.66 21.02 -16.91
N GLY A 511 -13.22 22.24 -17.05
CA GLY A 511 -12.05 22.63 -17.86
C GLY A 511 -10.81 21.75 -17.60
N LYS A 512 -9.72 22.01 -18.30
CA LYS A 512 -8.46 21.26 -18.09
C LYS A 512 -8.02 21.36 -16.61
N PRO A 513 -7.39 20.28 -16.06
CA PRO A 513 -6.89 20.30 -14.68
C PRO A 513 -5.99 21.51 -14.44
N LYS A 514 -6.20 22.25 -13.35
CA LYS A 514 -5.27 23.28 -12.93
C LYS A 514 -3.97 22.57 -12.55
N ARG A 515 -2.88 22.81 -13.28
CA ARG A 515 -1.55 22.31 -12.93
C ARG A 515 -1.16 22.92 -11.58
N GLN A 516 -1.02 22.11 -10.56
CA GLN A 516 -0.35 22.53 -9.32
C GLN A 516 1.15 22.59 -9.60
N ALA A 517 1.80 23.66 -9.16
CA ALA A 517 3.26 23.73 -9.23
C ALA A 517 3.85 22.62 -8.33
N PRO A 518 4.89 21.91 -8.77
CA PRO A 518 5.57 20.95 -7.94
C PRO A 518 6.03 21.63 -6.64
N ALA A 519 5.80 20.99 -5.51
CA ALA A 519 6.31 21.48 -4.25
C ALA A 519 7.84 21.46 -4.31
N ASN A 520 8.49 22.59 -4.10
CA ASN A 520 9.94 22.64 -3.94
C ASN A 520 10.30 21.78 -2.72
N HIS A 521 10.69 20.54 -2.96
CA HIS A 521 11.34 19.68 -1.97
C HIS A 521 12.79 20.15 -1.78
N ARG A 522 12.99 21.32 -1.17
CA ARG A 522 14.24 21.57 -0.48
C ARG A 522 14.19 20.82 0.84
N LEU A 523 15.16 19.93 1.00
CA LEU A 523 15.46 19.10 2.16
C LEU A 523 15.34 19.85 3.48
#